data_1322cc84374147e35089260553d8ed4c
#
_entry.id   1322cc84374147e35089260553d8ed4c
#
_cell.length_a   1.000
_cell.length_b   1.000
_cell.length_c   1.000
_cell.angle_alpha   90.00
_cell.angle_beta   90.00
_cell.angle_gamma   90.00
#
_symmetry.space_group_name_H-M   'P 1'
#
loop_
_entity.id
_entity.type
_entity.pdbx_description
1 polymer ?
#
loop_
_entity_poly.entity_id
_entity_poly.type
_entity_poly.pdbx_seq_one_letter_code
_entity_poly.pdbx_strand_id
1 'polypeptide(L)'
;MAMEAEEEGPTLEVRELIPGLPDDVAIECLARVPSRSHRRMRRVCRGWRGADVVFLVQVAPAAGDGKGSTPECALTAANLTTGEWRRVEGPGEAWRPVPLFEQCAAAGDGRHVAVVGGWEPDTLRPTSDVRVLDVTAGTWRRGRQMPDTRSFFGCAGGDGNVYVAGGHDESKNALRSALAYSAAADAWRALPDMSEEPQLVAAPGGVLAASGYPTEAQGAFRKTAERYAATGGAWIDEGEVVPDTGETCLASVRGKVWAVGAGKGGVREWDGGARAWREVADGPPGMTAFVKAAGVGNGNGTALFVFGTVADAAEGSRYSAWVMEAVGAPWKWVPVPSGFDGFVYSAAAVRV
;
A
#
# COMPACT_ATOMS: atom_id res chain seq x y z
N MET A 1 50.22 -15.81 37.07
CA MET A 1 49.50 -14.55 36.91
C MET A 1 49.34 -14.34 35.40
N ALA A 2 48.22 -14.75 34.82
CA ALA A 2 47.86 -14.50 33.47
C ALA A 2 46.86 -13.33 33.50
N MET A 3 47.16 -12.26 32.80
CA MET A 3 46.25 -11.12 32.59
C MET A 3 45.32 -11.52 31.46
N GLU A 4 44.00 -11.60 31.79
CA GLU A 4 42.95 -11.68 30.79
C GLU A 4 42.86 -10.33 30.05
N ALA A 5 42.98 -10.37 28.75
CA ALA A 5 42.69 -9.24 27.89
C ALA A 5 41.16 -9.19 27.66
N GLU A 6 40.50 -8.14 28.12
CA GLU A 6 39.12 -7.82 27.78
C GLU A 6 39.07 -7.46 26.29
N GLU A 7 38.36 -8.27 25.49
CA GLU A 7 37.94 -7.92 24.12
C GLU A 7 36.87 -6.83 24.18
N GLU A 8 37.23 -5.61 23.83
CA GLU A 8 36.27 -4.56 23.52
C GLU A 8 35.46 -4.96 22.27
N GLY A 9 34.16 -5.27 22.47
CA GLY A 9 33.22 -5.49 21.39
C GLY A 9 33.02 -4.21 20.55
N PRO A 10 32.58 -4.33 19.27
CA PRO A 10 32.45 -3.18 18.36
C PRO A 10 31.45 -2.18 18.93
N THR A 11 31.93 -1.01 19.27
CA THR A 11 31.08 0.17 19.59
C THR A 11 30.24 0.50 18.38
N LEU A 12 28.91 0.34 18.52
CA LEU A 12 27.93 0.88 17.58
C LEU A 12 28.10 2.40 17.56
N GLU A 13 28.70 2.94 16.50
CA GLU A 13 28.70 4.38 16.25
C GLU A 13 27.24 4.85 16.19
N VAL A 14 26.77 5.50 17.24
CA VAL A 14 25.52 6.23 17.28
C VAL A 14 25.66 7.37 16.28
N ARG A 15 25.09 7.21 15.09
CA ARG A 15 25.09 8.26 14.06
C ARG A 15 24.11 9.34 14.50
N GLU A 16 24.62 10.44 15.00
CA GLU A 16 23.85 11.64 15.31
C GLU A 16 23.04 12.10 14.07
N LEU A 17 21.75 12.38 14.25
CA LEU A 17 20.87 12.91 13.19
C LEU A 17 21.38 14.22 12.60
N ILE A 18 21.89 15.10 13.45
CA ILE A 18 22.63 16.32 13.08
C ILE A 18 23.91 16.32 13.90
N PRO A 19 25.09 16.25 13.27
CA PRO A 19 26.36 16.26 14.01
C PRO A 19 26.45 17.42 14.99
N GLY A 20 26.69 17.10 16.27
CA GLY A 20 26.81 18.08 17.35
C GLY A 20 25.49 18.50 18.00
N LEU A 21 24.36 17.88 17.65
CA LEU A 21 23.07 18.12 18.30
C LEU A 21 22.52 16.81 18.89
N PRO A 22 22.00 16.81 20.13
CA PRO A 22 21.24 15.69 20.66
C PRO A 22 20.07 15.35 19.73
N ASP A 23 19.74 14.05 19.57
CA ASP A 23 18.76 13.56 18.59
C ASP A 23 17.35 14.13 18.82
N ASP A 24 16.92 14.34 20.05
CA ASP A 24 15.66 14.98 20.41
C ASP A 24 15.57 16.43 19.89
N VAL A 25 16.64 17.19 20.05
CA VAL A 25 16.74 18.57 19.53
C VAL A 25 16.84 18.58 18.01
N ALA A 26 17.58 17.64 17.45
CA ALA A 26 17.70 17.47 16.00
C ALA A 26 16.32 17.15 15.36
N ILE A 27 15.55 16.24 15.95
CA ILE A 27 14.19 15.89 15.52
C ILE A 27 13.28 17.10 15.57
N GLU A 28 13.30 17.88 16.66
CA GLU A 28 12.47 19.08 16.78
C GLU A 28 12.85 20.16 15.76
N CYS A 29 14.11 20.37 15.50
CA CYS A 29 14.59 21.28 14.45
C CYS A 29 14.11 20.84 13.06
N LEU A 30 14.20 19.52 12.76
CA LEU A 30 13.80 18.95 11.48
C LEU A 30 12.27 19.00 11.28
N ALA A 31 11.49 18.77 12.33
CA ALA A 31 10.03 18.84 12.30
C ALA A 31 9.50 20.26 11.96
N ARG A 32 10.25 21.29 12.31
CA ARG A 32 9.90 22.69 12.01
C ARG A 32 10.28 23.15 10.60
N VAL A 33 11.03 22.33 9.85
CA VAL A 33 11.42 22.68 8.49
C VAL A 33 10.26 22.43 7.53
N PRO A 34 9.83 23.44 6.76
CA PRO A 34 8.74 23.28 5.80
C PRO A 34 9.05 22.15 4.80
N SER A 35 8.05 21.33 4.48
CA SER A 35 8.16 20.16 3.58
C SER A 35 8.82 20.49 2.22
N ARG A 36 8.61 21.70 1.69
CA ARG A 36 9.28 22.22 0.47
C ARG A 36 10.81 22.26 0.57
N SER A 37 11.35 22.34 1.80
CA SER A 37 12.80 22.39 2.04
C SER A 37 13.41 20.99 2.25
N HIS A 38 12.63 19.96 2.50
CA HIS A 38 13.10 18.58 2.75
C HIS A 38 13.93 18.04 1.57
N ARG A 39 13.57 18.38 0.33
CA ARG A 39 14.36 17.98 -0.86
C ARG A 39 15.79 18.52 -0.84
N ARG A 40 15.99 19.72 -0.31
CA ARG A 40 17.33 20.34 -0.15
C ARG A 40 18.09 19.71 1.01
N MET A 41 17.38 19.39 2.10
CA MET A 41 17.94 18.78 3.29
C MET A 41 18.45 17.36 3.03
N ARG A 42 17.78 16.54 2.21
CA ARG A 42 18.24 15.22 1.79
C ARG A 42 19.59 15.23 1.07
N ARG A 43 19.99 16.37 0.50
CA ARG A 43 21.31 16.54 -0.13
C ARG A 43 22.44 16.76 0.87
N VAL A 44 22.10 17.12 2.09
CA VAL A 44 23.06 17.49 3.15
C VAL A 44 23.44 16.28 4.03
N CYS A 45 22.49 15.37 4.30
CA CYS A 45 22.73 14.22 5.16
C CYS A 45 22.21 12.92 4.55
N ARG A 46 23.04 11.87 4.53
CA ARG A 46 22.65 10.52 4.05
C ARG A 46 21.56 9.88 4.90
N GLY A 47 21.49 10.17 6.20
CA GLY A 47 20.47 9.67 7.12
C GLY A 47 19.05 10.21 6.83
N TRP A 48 18.94 11.29 6.07
CA TRP A 48 17.66 11.89 5.68
C TRP A 48 17.18 11.41 4.31
N ARG A 49 17.96 10.52 3.67
CA ARG A 49 17.57 9.90 2.39
C ARG A 49 16.82 8.63 2.68
N GLY A 50 15.62 8.53 2.14
CA GLY A 50 14.93 7.27 2.02
C GLY A 50 14.05 6.92 3.21
N ALA A 51 13.19 7.82 3.64
CA ALA A 51 12.08 7.46 4.53
C ALA A 51 11.10 6.54 3.77
N ASP A 52 10.80 5.40 4.36
CA ASP A 52 9.77 4.51 3.86
C ASP A 52 8.42 4.96 4.43
N VAL A 53 7.52 5.38 3.55
CA VAL A 53 6.18 5.88 3.92
C VAL A 53 5.13 4.96 3.30
N VAL A 54 4.23 4.47 4.13
CA VAL A 54 3.06 3.71 3.68
C VAL A 54 1.84 4.61 3.72
N PHE A 55 1.13 4.69 2.61
CA PHE A 55 -0.14 5.37 2.48
C PHE A 55 -1.28 4.36 2.59
N LEU A 56 -2.28 4.68 3.40
CA LEU A 56 -3.43 3.83 3.68
C LEU A 56 -4.70 4.62 3.40
N VAL A 57 -5.58 4.11 2.56
CA VAL A 57 -6.98 4.57 2.51
C VAL A 57 -7.72 3.87 3.62
N GLN A 58 -8.12 4.62 4.62
CA GLN A 58 -8.55 4.08 5.90
C GLN A 58 -9.84 4.75 6.38
N VAL A 59 -10.71 3.97 7.01
CA VAL A 59 -11.86 4.51 7.75
C VAL A 59 -11.33 5.33 8.92
N ALA A 60 -11.74 6.60 8.98
CA ALA A 60 -11.45 7.45 10.13
C ALA A 60 -12.43 7.15 11.26
N PRO A 61 -12.03 7.26 12.54
CA PRO A 61 -12.96 7.22 13.65
C PRO A 61 -14.03 8.29 13.47
N ALA A 62 -15.30 7.94 13.69
CA ALA A 62 -16.37 8.91 13.64
C ALA A 62 -16.14 10.02 14.68
N ALA A 63 -16.22 11.25 14.24
CA ALA A 63 -16.18 12.40 15.17
C ALA A 63 -17.53 12.49 15.91
N GLY A 64 -17.64 11.80 17.05
CA GLY A 64 -18.83 11.85 17.93
C GLY A 64 -19.63 10.55 17.99
N ASP A 65 -20.58 10.46 18.94
CA ASP A 65 -21.44 9.31 19.27
C ASP A 65 -22.52 8.97 18.21
N GLY A 66 -22.28 9.33 16.94
CA GLY A 66 -23.25 9.28 15.86
C GLY A 66 -23.58 7.85 15.40
N LYS A 67 -24.53 7.21 16.04
CA LYS A 67 -25.24 6.08 15.43
C LYS A 67 -25.94 6.57 14.16
N GLY A 68 -25.39 6.21 12.99
CA GLY A 68 -26.00 6.45 11.67
C GLY A 68 -25.25 7.41 10.75
N SER A 69 -24.07 7.91 11.10
CA SER A 69 -23.23 8.66 10.16
C SER A 69 -22.51 7.72 9.19
N THR A 70 -22.46 8.12 7.92
CA THR A 70 -21.64 7.43 6.91
C THR A 70 -20.18 7.39 7.39
N PRO A 71 -19.50 6.24 7.33
CA PRO A 71 -18.09 6.18 7.67
C PRO A 71 -17.30 7.17 6.82
N GLU A 72 -16.48 7.99 7.46
CA GLU A 72 -15.55 8.85 6.74
C GLU A 72 -14.26 8.11 6.42
N CYS A 73 -13.76 8.25 5.21
CA CYS A 73 -12.46 7.76 4.82
C CYS A 73 -11.43 8.88 4.81
N ALA A 74 -10.20 8.52 5.07
CA ALA A 74 -9.06 9.42 5.00
C ALA A 74 -7.84 8.73 4.41
N LEU A 75 -6.99 9.49 3.74
CA LEU A 75 -5.65 9.02 3.41
C LEU A 75 -4.74 9.24 4.62
N THR A 76 -4.13 8.18 5.08
CA THR A 76 -3.17 8.17 6.19
C THR A 76 -1.77 7.90 5.66
N ALA A 77 -0.78 8.60 6.17
CA ALA A 77 0.63 8.30 5.94
C ALA A 77 1.26 7.78 7.23
N ALA A 78 1.85 6.60 7.17
CA ALA A 78 2.67 6.01 8.23
C ALA A 78 4.14 6.04 7.78
N ASN A 79 4.96 6.82 8.44
CA ASN A 79 6.39 6.87 8.20
C ASN A 79 7.08 5.78 9.03
N LEU A 80 7.52 4.71 8.39
CA LEU A 80 8.13 3.57 9.07
C LEU A 80 9.54 3.87 9.61
N THR A 81 10.16 4.94 9.14
CA THR A 81 11.50 5.35 9.59
C THR A 81 11.43 6.14 10.90
N THR A 82 10.42 7.00 11.05
CA THR A 82 10.26 7.85 12.24
C THR A 82 9.19 7.35 13.20
N GLY A 83 8.34 6.42 12.77
CA GLY A 83 7.16 5.97 13.54
C GLY A 83 5.99 6.95 13.55
N GLU A 84 6.06 8.04 12.78
CA GLU A 84 5.02 9.06 12.75
C GLU A 84 3.83 8.63 11.87
N TRP A 85 2.62 8.85 12.37
CA TRP A 85 1.36 8.67 11.64
C TRP A 85 0.66 10.01 11.50
N ARG A 86 0.13 10.30 10.32
CA ARG A 86 -0.63 11.53 10.08
C ARG A 86 -1.74 11.33 9.06
N ARG A 87 -2.81 12.10 9.18
CA ARG A 87 -3.80 12.24 8.11
C ARG A 87 -3.22 13.17 7.03
N VAL A 88 -3.34 12.73 5.79
CA VAL A 88 -2.88 13.51 4.64
C VAL A 88 -4.06 14.32 4.13
N GLU A 89 -4.07 15.59 4.49
CA GLU A 89 -5.15 16.49 4.10
C GLU A 89 -4.96 16.97 2.66
N GLY A 90 -6.08 17.08 1.94
CA GLY A 90 -6.11 17.74 0.65
C GLY A 90 -6.10 19.27 0.78
N PRO A 91 -5.86 20.02 -0.29
CA PRO A 91 -5.73 21.49 -0.28
C PRO A 91 -7.10 22.19 -0.19
N GLY A 92 -7.87 21.97 0.86
CA GLY A 92 -9.12 22.64 1.15
C GLY A 92 -10.35 21.73 1.15
N GLU A 93 -11.50 22.30 1.49
CA GLU A 93 -12.78 21.56 1.69
C GLU A 93 -13.26 20.80 0.44
N ALA A 94 -12.95 21.30 -0.75
CA ALA A 94 -13.30 20.64 -2.01
C ALA A 94 -12.62 19.26 -2.22
N TRP A 95 -11.73 18.85 -1.29
CA TRP A 95 -11.07 17.56 -1.27
C TRP A 95 -11.65 16.61 -0.21
N ARG A 96 -12.69 17.04 0.47
CA ARG A 96 -13.46 16.24 1.42
C ARG A 96 -14.90 16.08 0.90
N PRO A 97 -15.57 14.99 1.23
CA PRO A 97 -15.05 13.81 1.89
C PRO A 97 -14.17 12.95 0.96
N VAL A 98 -13.33 12.11 1.55
CA VAL A 98 -12.60 11.08 0.80
C VAL A 98 -13.59 9.99 0.41
N PRO A 99 -13.70 9.59 -0.87
CA PRO A 99 -14.62 8.55 -1.29
C PRO A 99 -14.44 7.24 -0.53
N LEU A 100 -15.54 6.54 -0.28
CA LEU A 100 -15.51 5.20 0.30
C LEU A 100 -14.91 4.23 -0.73
N PHE A 101 -14.17 3.22 -0.27
CA PHE A 101 -13.55 2.20 -1.12
C PHE A 101 -12.57 2.73 -2.16
N GLU A 102 -12.11 3.97 -2.01
CA GLU A 102 -11.09 4.56 -2.86
C GLU A 102 -9.80 3.71 -2.80
N GLN A 103 -9.11 3.59 -3.92
CA GLN A 103 -7.86 2.83 -3.99
C GLN A 103 -6.66 3.78 -4.08
N CYS A 104 -5.57 3.44 -3.43
CA CYS A 104 -4.31 4.17 -3.59
C CYS A 104 -3.22 3.29 -4.17
N ALA A 105 -2.40 3.86 -5.05
CA ALA A 105 -1.23 3.21 -5.58
C ALA A 105 -0.09 4.20 -5.79
N ALA A 106 1.14 3.75 -5.51
CA ALA A 106 2.34 4.49 -5.87
C ALA A 106 2.66 4.25 -7.35
N ALA A 107 2.93 5.30 -8.12
CA ALA A 107 3.21 5.17 -9.55
C ALA A 107 4.52 4.42 -9.88
N GLY A 108 5.34 4.11 -8.88
CA GLY A 108 6.64 3.44 -9.07
C GLY A 108 7.77 4.38 -9.47
N ASP A 109 7.51 5.67 -9.53
CA ASP A 109 8.50 6.72 -9.81
C ASP A 109 9.16 7.30 -8.54
N GLY A 110 8.80 6.75 -7.37
CA GLY A 110 9.28 7.23 -6.05
C GLY A 110 8.75 8.61 -5.67
N ARG A 111 7.74 9.13 -6.39
CA ARG A 111 7.27 10.51 -6.20
C ARG A 111 5.75 10.64 -6.11
N HIS A 112 5.01 9.94 -6.95
CA HIS A 112 3.57 10.12 -7.05
C HIS A 112 2.80 8.97 -6.41
N VAL A 113 1.81 9.33 -5.59
CA VAL A 113 0.75 8.45 -5.12
C VAL A 113 -0.56 8.94 -5.72
N ALA A 114 -1.22 8.07 -6.47
CA ALA A 114 -2.56 8.34 -6.95
C ALA A 114 -3.59 7.69 -6.03
N VAL A 115 -4.68 8.40 -5.80
CA VAL A 115 -5.87 7.95 -5.09
C VAL A 115 -7.03 8.05 -6.07
N VAL A 116 -7.73 6.94 -6.30
CA VAL A 116 -8.53 6.74 -7.51
C VAL A 116 -9.90 6.13 -7.19
N GLY A 117 -10.94 6.65 -7.80
CA GLY A 117 -12.29 6.09 -7.82
C GLY A 117 -12.96 6.04 -6.45
N GLY A 118 -13.66 4.95 -6.17
CA GLY A 118 -14.43 4.77 -4.94
C GLY A 118 -15.89 5.23 -5.08
N TRP A 119 -16.55 5.43 -3.95
CA TRP A 119 -17.94 5.89 -3.88
C TRP A 119 -18.02 7.25 -3.23
N GLU A 120 -18.73 8.15 -3.87
CA GLU A 120 -19.11 9.44 -3.29
C GLU A 120 -19.92 9.19 -2.00
N PRO A 121 -19.50 9.70 -0.83
CA PRO A 121 -20.17 9.41 0.44
C PRO A 121 -21.62 9.87 0.50
N ASP A 122 -21.96 10.99 -0.12
CA ASP A 122 -23.30 11.57 -0.05
C ASP A 122 -24.30 10.85 -0.97
N THR A 123 -23.86 10.43 -2.14
CA THR A 123 -24.72 9.82 -3.16
C THR A 123 -24.61 8.30 -3.23
N LEU A 124 -23.57 7.72 -2.62
CA LEU A 124 -23.19 6.31 -2.69
C LEU A 124 -23.05 5.80 -4.14
N ARG A 125 -22.62 6.67 -5.03
CA ARG A 125 -22.36 6.34 -6.44
C ARG A 125 -20.85 6.22 -6.70
N PRO A 126 -20.46 5.33 -7.61
CA PRO A 126 -19.07 5.23 -8.03
C PRO A 126 -18.60 6.55 -8.66
N THR A 127 -17.35 6.92 -8.42
CA THR A 127 -16.73 8.09 -9.03
C THR A 127 -15.58 7.69 -9.94
N SER A 128 -15.26 8.56 -10.90
CA SER A 128 -14.10 8.45 -11.79
C SER A 128 -12.93 9.34 -11.36
N ASP A 129 -13.03 9.96 -10.19
CA ASP A 129 -12.06 10.95 -9.72
C ASP A 129 -10.67 10.34 -9.51
N VAL A 130 -9.68 11.19 -9.80
CA VAL A 130 -8.26 10.90 -9.58
C VAL A 130 -7.64 12.06 -8.83
N ARG A 131 -6.96 11.74 -7.75
CA ARG A 131 -6.17 12.68 -6.95
C ARG A 131 -4.73 12.22 -6.94
N VAL A 132 -3.80 13.11 -7.18
CA VAL A 132 -2.38 12.77 -7.24
C VAL A 132 -1.62 13.60 -6.23
N LEU A 133 -0.97 12.89 -5.30
CA LEU A 133 -0.06 13.47 -4.32
C LEU A 133 1.37 13.40 -4.85
N ASP A 134 2.04 14.54 -4.97
CA ASP A 134 3.49 14.60 -5.08
C ASP A 134 4.07 14.54 -3.66
N VAL A 135 4.55 13.38 -3.26
CA VAL A 135 5.05 13.16 -1.90
C VAL A 135 6.33 13.94 -1.58
N THR A 136 7.09 14.35 -2.61
CA THR A 136 8.30 15.14 -2.41
C THR A 136 8.03 16.63 -2.28
N ALA A 137 6.99 17.12 -2.92
CA ALA A 137 6.54 18.51 -2.82
C ALA A 137 5.49 18.69 -1.72
N GLY A 138 4.84 17.61 -1.27
CA GLY A 138 3.70 17.66 -0.36
C GLY A 138 2.48 18.36 -0.98
N THR A 139 2.32 18.26 -2.30
CA THR A 139 1.27 18.98 -3.03
C THR A 139 0.32 18.02 -3.73
N TRP A 140 -0.97 18.38 -3.72
CA TRP A 140 -2.01 17.65 -4.41
C TRP A 140 -2.38 18.31 -5.74
N ARG A 141 -2.79 17.51 -6.69
CA ARG A 141 -3.51 17.95 -7.88
C ARG A 141 -4.65 17.00 -8.21
N ARG A 142 -5.68 17.50 -8.87
CA ARG A 142 -6.63 16.63 -9.55
C ARG A 142 -5.95 16.04 -10.78
N GLY A 143 -6.07 14.73 -10.94
CA GLY A 143 -5.65 14.04 -12.15
C GLY A 143 -6.80 13.96 -13.15
N ARG A 144 -6.48 13.55 -14.38
CA ARG A 144 -7.48 13.26 -15.39
C ARG A 144 -8.38 12.12 -14.92
N GLN A 145 -9.68 12.36 -14.90
CA GLN A 145 -10.68 11.36 -14.51
C GLN A 145 -10.56 10.08 -15.33
N MET A 146 -10.91 8.94 -14.72
CA MET A 146 -11.05 7.68 -15.47
C MET A 146 -12.12 7.84 -16.55
N PRO A 147 -12.00 7.12 -17.68
CA PRO A 147 -13.04 7.10 -18.70
C PRO A 147 -14.41 6.67 -18.16
N ASP A 148 -14.43 5.73 -17.22
CA ASP A 148 -15.62 5.17 -16.61
C ASP A 148 -15.53 5.22 -15.10
N THR A 149 -16.68 5.40 -14.43
CA THR A 149 -16.79 5.26 -12.97
C THR A 149 -16.60 3.80 -12.59
N ARG A 150 -15.91 3.55 -11.46
CA ARG A 150 -15.78 2.17 -10.95
C ARG A 150 -15.54 2.12 -9.45
N SER A 151 -15.96 1.01 -8.87
CA SER A 151 -15.78 0.68 -7.46
C SER A 151 -15.30 -0.75 -7.28
N PHE A 152 -14.68 -1.08 -6.14
CA PHE A 152 -14.18 -2.42 -5.80
C PHE A 152 -13.23 -3.03 -6.84
N PHE A 153 -12.42 -2.20 -7.46
CA PHE A 153 -11.47 -2.58 -8.51
C PHE A 153 -10.08 -2.86 -7.94
N GLY A 154 -9.29 -3.63 -8.68
CA GLY A 154 -7.87 -3.80 -8.42
C GLY A 154 -7.08 -2.56 -8.81
N CYS A 155 -6.14 -2.14 -7.94
CA CYS A 155 -5.27 -1.00 -8.19
C CYS A 155 -3.84 -1.31 -7.75
N ALA A 156 -2.88 -1.08 -8.64
CA ALA A 156 -1.46 -1.24 -8.33
C ALA A 156 -0.61 -0.24 -9.11
N GLY A 157 0.58 0.05 -8.60
CA GLY A 157 1.53 0.94 -9.27
C GLY A 157 2.78 0.21 -9.71
N GLY A 158 3.33 0.63 -10.83
CA GLY A 158 4.57 0.12 -11.39
C GLY A 158 4.97 0.84 -12.67
N ASP A 159 6.25 0.89 -12.97
CA ASP A 159 6.82 1.41 -14.22
C ASP A 159 6.35 2.83 -14.58
N GLY A 160 6.20 3.71 -13.59
CA GLY A 160 5.74 5.08 -13.76
C GLY A 160 4.23 5.24 -13.98
N ASN A 161 3.46 4.15 -13.85
CA ASN A 161 2.02 4.14 -14.05
C ASN A 161 1.26 3.64 -12.82
N VAL A 162 0.00 4.01 -12.75
CA VAL A 162 -1.00 3.40 -11.88
C VAL A 162 -1.96 2.61 -12.76
N TYR A 163 -2.11 1.33 -12.46
CA TYR A 163 -2.97 0.41 -13.18
C TYR A 163 -4.26 0.21 -12.41
N VAL A 164 -5.36 0.20 -13.12
CA VAL A 164 -6.70 -0.03 -12.59
C VAL A 164 -7.36 -1.11 -13.43
N ALA A 165 -7.94 -2.11 -12.79
CA ALA A 165 -8.51 -3.24 -13.51
C ALA A 165 -9.75 -3.78 -12.79
N GLY A 166 -10.74 -4.19 -13.54
CA GLY A 166 -11.97 -4.77 -13.03
C GLY A 166 -12.84 -3.78 -12.25
N GLY A 167 -13.47 -4.27 -11.20
CA GLY A 167 -14.43 -3.54 -10.40
C GLY A 167 -15.85 -3.58 -10.98
N HIS A 168 -16.72 -2.73 -10.46
CA HIS A 168 -18.12 -2.64 -10.86
C HIS A 168 -18.47 -1.25 -11.35
N ASP A 169 -19.32 -1.19 -12.37
CA ASP A 169 -19.97 0.03 -12.85
C ASP A 169 -21.12 0.48 -11.92
N GLU A 170 -21.81 1.55 -12.30
CA GLU A 170 -22.97 2.07 -11.55
C GLU A 170 -24.14 1.07 -11.47
N SER A 171 -24.25 0.18 -12.43
CA SER A 171 -25.28 -0.87 -12.49
C SER A 171 -24.85 -2.17 -11.78
N LYS A 172 -23.69 -2.16 -11.12
CA LYS A 172 -23.07 -3.32 -10.45
C LYS A 172 -22.68 -4.47 -11.40
N ASN A 173 -22.50 -4.16 -12.68
CA ASN A 173 -21.92 -5.13 -13.61
C ASN A 173 -20.41 -5.22 -13.37
N ALA A 174 -19.88 -6.42 -13.38
CA ALA A 174 -18.46 -6.67 -13.32
C ALA A 174 -17.75 -6.17 -14.59
N LEU A 175 -16.64 -5.45 -14.40
CA LEU A 175 -15.86 -4.87 -15.49
C LEU A 175 -14.66 -5.75 -15.80
N ARG A 176 -14.45 -6.02 -17.08
CA ARG A 176 -13.26 -6.72 -17.58
C ARG A 176 -12.20 -5.76 -18.10
N SER A 177 -12.53 -4.46 -18.14
CA SER A 177 -11.61 -3.44 -18.65
C SER A 177 -10.50 -3.13 -17.69
N ALA A 178 -9.31 -2.85 -18.24
CA ALA A 178 -8.15 -2.40 -17.52
C ALA A 178 -7.59 -1.11 -18.13
N LEU A 179 -7.03 -0.27 -17.29
CA LEU A 179 -6.54 1.05 -17.64
C LEU A 179 -5.17 1.28 -16.99
N ALA A 180 -4.31 2.04 -17.68
CA ALA A 180 -3.06 2.53 -17.13
C ALA A 180 -3.07 4.07 -17.11
N TYR A 181 -2.81 4.64 -15.95
CA TYR A 181 -2.69 6.08 -15.74
C TYR A 181 -1.23 6.47 -15.58
N SER A 182 -0.75 7.35 -16.43
CA SER A 182 0.56 7.98 -16.27
C SER A 182 0.41 9.24 -15.42
N ALA A 183 0.95 9.22 -14.20
CA ALA A 183 0.92 10.38 -13.31
C ALA A 183 1.72 11.56 -13.88
N ALA A 184 2.79 11.30 -14.64
CA ALA A 184 3.61 12.33 -15.26
C ALA A 184 2.93 13.01 -16.46
N ALA A 185 2.24 12.21 -17.30
CA ALA A 185 1.56 12.72 -18.50
C ALA A 185 0.12 13.17 -18.23
N ASP A 186 -0.44 12.87 -17.06
CA ASP A 186 -1.83 13.08 -16.69
C ASP A 186 -2.81 12.47 -17.71
N ALA A 187 -2.57 11.24 -18.09
CA ALA A 187 -3.31 10.58 -19.17
C ALA A 187 -3.59 9.10 -18.87
N TRP A 188 -4.77 8.65 -19.30
CA TRP A 188 -5.18 7.26 -19.28
C TRP A 188 -4.93 6.59 -20.63
N ARG A 189 -4.54 5.34 -20.58
CA ARG A 189 -4.42 4.42 -21.71
C ARG A 189 -5.23 3.16 -21.41
N ALA A 190 -6.13 2.79 -22.32
CA ALA A 190 -6.82 1.52 -22.23
C ALA A 190 -5.84 0.35 -22.45
N LEU A 191 -6.03 -0.70 -21.70
CA LEU A 191 -5.40 -2.00 -21.88
C LEU A 191 -6.41 -2.97 -22.50
N PRO A 192 -5.98 -4.09 -23.06
CA PRO A 192 -6.91 -5.15 -23.46
C PRO A 192 -7.79 -5.59 -22.27
N ASP A 193 -8.97 -6.10 -22.59
CA ASP A 193 -9.85 -6.66 -21.57
C ASP A 193 -9.26 -7.94 -20.98
N MET A 194 -9.52 -8.13 -19.69
CA MET A 194 -9.20 -9.36 -18.96
C MET A 194 -10.31 -10.40 -19.10
N SER A 195 -10.02 -11.63 -18.71
CA SER A 195 -11.06 -12.67 -18.63
C SER A 195 -11.99 -12.50 -17.44
N GLU A 196 -11.50 -11.93 -16.32
CA GLU A 196 -12.24 -11.82 -15.05
C GLU A 196 -11.93 -10.52 -14.31
N GLU A 197 -12.62 -10.28 -13.20
CA GLU A 197 -12.50 -9.14 -12.31
C GLU A 197 -11.43 -9.39 -11.23
N PRO A 198 -10.33 -8.64 -11.17
CA PRO A 198 -9.18 -9.01 -10.37
C PRO A 198 -8.93 -8.18 -9.12
N GLN A 199 -8.07 -8.73 -8.23
CA GLN A 199 -7.21 -7.98 -7.35
C GLN A 199 -5.86 -7.74 -8.05
N LEU A 200 -5.40 -6.48 -8.15
CA LEU A 200 -4.24 -6.11 -8.95
C LEU A 200 -2.97 -5.97 -8.10
N VAL A 201 -1.86 -6.53 -8.58
CA VAL A 201 -0.55 -6.46 -7.92
C VAL A 201 0.54 -6.10 -8.93
N ALA A 202 1.43 -5.18 -8.59
CA ALA A 202 2.60 -4.90 -9.40
C ALA A 202 3.54 -6.11 -9.43
N ALA A 203 4.05 -6.44 -10.62
CA ALA A 203 4.96 -7.55 -10.84
C ALA A 203 6.07 -7.15 -11.85
N PRO A 204 7.21 -7.83 -11.88
CA PRO A 204 8.26 -7.55 -12.84
C PRO A 204 7.78 -7.65 -14.29
N GLY A 205 8.02 -6.62 -15.07
CA GLY A 205 7.63 -6.58 -16.48
C GLY A 205 6.13 -6.45 -16.74
N GLY A 206 5.37 -5.97 -15.77
CA GLY A 206 3.94 -5.72 -15.91
C GLY A 206 3.17 -5.78 -14.62
N VAL A 207 1.88 -6.01 -14.71
CA VAL A 207 0.95 -6.07 -13.58
C VAL A 207 0.28 -7.44 -13.55
N LEU A 208 0.18 -8.02 -12.38
CA LEU A 208 -0.57 -9.25 -12.15
C LEU A 208 -1.99 -8.88 -11.72
N ALA A 209 -2.97 -9.39 -12.44
CA ALA A 209 -4.39 -9.36 -12.10
C ALA A 209 -4.78 -10.75 -11.58
N ALA A 210 -5.29 -10.85 -10.37
CA ALA A 210 -5.55 -12.14 -9.74
C ALA A 210 -6.87 -12.14 -8.96
N SER A 211 -7.48 -13.31 -8.79
CA SER A 211 -8.66 -13.50 -7.95
C SER A 211 -9.90 -12.78 -8.44
N GLY A 212 -10.33 -13.05 -9.67
CA GLY A 212 -11.55 -12.49 -10.24
C GLY A 212 -12.78 -13.36 -10.10
N TYR A 213 -13.94 -12.82 -10.44
CA TYR A 213 -15.20 -13.58 -10.59
C TYR A 213 -16.04 -13.01 -11.73
N PRO A 214 -16.80 -13.86 -12.47
CA PRO A 214 -17.69 -13.38 -13.50
C PRO A 214 -18.98 -12.81 -12.90
N THR A 215 -19.67 -11.95 -13.64
CA THR A 215 -20.91 -11.29 -13.21
C THR A 215 -21.98 -12.27 -12.71
N GLU A 216 -22.07 -13.46 -13.32
CA GLU A 216 -23.05 -14.51 -13.00
C GLU A 216 -22.75 -15.22 -11.67
N ALA A 217 -21.50 -15.11 -11.17
CA ALA A 217 -21.06 -15.78 -9.95
C ALA A 217 -20.37 -14.81 -9.00
N GLN A 218 -21.00 -13.66 -8.73
CA GLN A 218 -20.46 -12.62 -7.84
C GLN A 218 -20.11 -13.17 -6.46
N GLY A 219 -18.88 -12.85 -6.02
CA GLY A 219 -18.34 -13.34 -4.74
C GLY A 219 -17.71 -14.73 -4.80
N ALA A 220 -17.83 -15.47 -5.91
CA ALA A 220 -17.13 -16.74 -6.11
C ALA A 220 -15.73 -16.51 -6.72
N PHE A 221 -14.82 -16.01 -5.88
CA PHE A 221 -13.47 -15.67 -6.30
C PHE A 221 -12.71 -16.89 -6.82
N ARG A 222 -12.16 -16.78 -8.02
CA ARG A 222 -11.28 -17.78 -8.61
C ARG A 222 -9.85 -17.60 -8.12
N LYS A 223 -9.06 -18.64 -8.27
CA LYS A 223 -7.63 -18.61 -7.90
C LYS A 223 -6.72 -18.26 -9.07
N THR A 224 -7.29 -18.06 -10.24
CA THR A 224 -6.59 -17.73 -11.48
C THR A 224 -6.00 -16.33 -11.47
N ALA A 225 -4.98 -16.13 -12.29
CA ALA A 225 -4.36 -14.85 -12.52
C ALA A 225 -3.97 -14.65 -13.97
N GLU A 226 -3.97 -13.42 -14.40
CA GLU A 226 -3.46 -12.96 -15.69
C GLU A 226 -2.40 -11.90 -15.46
N ARG A 227 -1.30 -11.95 -16.21
CA ARG A 227 -0.24 -10.95 -16.15
C ARG A 227 -0.23 -10.11 -17.42
N TYR A 228 -0.37 -8.80 -17.25
CA TYR A 228 -0.17 -7.86 -18.35
C TYR A 228 1.31 -7.64 -18.61
N ALA A 229 1.78 -8.03 -19.78
CA ALA A 229 3.13 -7.77 -20.24
C ALA A 229 3.17 -6.47 -21.03
N ALA A 230 3.76 -5.42 -20.46
CA ALA A 230 3.82 -4.09 -21.09
C ALA A 230 4.53 -4.13 -22.45
N THR A 231 5.56 -4.96 -22.62
CA THR A 231 6.31 -5.14 -23.86
C THR A 231 5.54 -5.84 -24.96
N GLY A 232 4.55 -6.70 -24.62
CA GLY A 232 3.72 -7.43 -25.57
C GLY A 232 2.31 -6.84 -25.73
N GLY A 233 1.89 -5.96 -24.82
CA GLY A 233 0.57 -5.33 -24.86
C GLY A 233 -0.60 -6.31 -24.71
N ALA A 234 -0.37 -7.45 -24.06
CA ALA A 234 -1.37 -8.52 -23.92
C ALA A 234 -1.38 -9.10 -22.50
N TRP A 235 -2.53 -9.67 -22.11
CA TRP A 235 -2.66 -10.49 -20.91
C TRP A 235 -2.19 -11.90 -21.20
N ILE A 236 -1.44 -12.46 -20.27
CA ILE A 236 -0.88 -13.82 -20.31
C ILE A 236 -1.49 -14.57 -19.14
N ASP A 237 -2.16 -15.68 -19.41
CA ASP A 237 -2.70 -16.55 -18.36
C ASP A 237 -1.57 -17.19 -17.55
N GLU A 238 -1.57 -16.93 -16.26
CA GLU A 238 -0.62 -17.50 -15.28
C GLU A 238 -1.22 -18.73 -14.57
N GLY A 239 -2.48 -19.07 -14.83
CA GLY A 239 -3.20 -20.16 -14.17
C GLY A 239 -3.55 -19.86 -12.72
N GLU A 240 -3.58 -20.90 -11.88
CA GLU A 240 -3.92 -20.74 -10.46
C GLU A 240 -2.73 -20.16 -9.69
N VAL A 241 -2.82 -18.88 -9.34
CA VAL A 241 -1.78 -18.13 -8.60
C VAL A 241 -2.21 -17.80 -7.16
N VAL A 242 -3.51 -17.69 -6.87
CA VAL A 242 -3.96 -17.33 -5.51
C VAL A 242 -3.92 -18.56 -4.61
N PRO A 243 -3.19 -18.53 -3.48
CA PRO A 243 -3.08 -19.69 -2.61
C PRO A 243 -4.40 -20.00 -1.88
N ASP A 244 -4.67 -21.28 -1.64
CA ASP A 244 -5.84 -21.77 -0.91
C ASP A 244 -5.65 -21.67 0.61
N THR A 245 -5.54 -20.46 1.13
CA THR A 245 -5.22 -20.22 2.55
C THR A 245 -6.22 -19.30 3.26
N GLY A 246 -7.43 -19.16 2.69
CA GLY A 246 -8.42 -18.22 3.23
C GLY A 246 -8.16 -16.78 2.77
N GLU A 247 -8.45 -15.80 3.63
CA GLU A 247 -8.21 -14.40 3.31
C GLU A 247 -6.72 -14.14 3.05
N THR A 248 -6.41 -13.72 1.85
CA THR A 248 -5.04 -13.48 1.38
C THR A 248 -4.95 -12.11 0.72
N CYS A 249 -3.93 -11.35 1.09
CA CYS A 249 -3.53 -10.13 0.39
C CYS A 249 -2.28 -10.40 -0.45
N LEU A 250 -2.27 -9.91 -1.68
CA LEU A 250 -1.10 -9.97 -2.55
C LEU A 250 -0.33 -8.66 -2.48
N ALA A 251 1.00 -8.74 -2.49
CA ALA A 251 1.89 -7.60 -2.51
C ALA A 251 3.07 -7.84 -3.45
N SER A 252 3.61 -6.77 -4.02
CA SER A 252 4.87 -6.84 -4.76
C SER A 252 6.04 -6.53 -3.81
N VAL A 253 6.94 -7.49 -3.63
CA VAL A 253 8.13 -7.35 -2.80
C VAL A 253 9.35 -7.79 -3.60
N ARG A 254 10.35 -6.93 -3.75
CA ARG A 254 11.58 -7.22 -4.51
C ARG A 254 11.31 -7.67 -5.95
N GLY A 255 10.29 -7.09 -6.58
CA GLY A 255 9.90 -7.45 -7.93
C GLY A 255 9.26 -8.83 -8.07
N LYS A 256 8.84 -9.47 -6.98
CA LYS A 256 8.12 -10.74 -6.96
C LYS A 256 6.76 -10.57 -6.31
N VAL A 257 5.85 -11.49 -6.61
CA VAL A 257 4.53 -11.53 -6.00
C VAL A 257 4.60 -12.32 -4.69
N TRP A 258 4.15 -11.69 -3.63
CA TRP A 258 4.04 -12.31 -2.31
C TRP A 258 2.58 -12.38 -1.89
N ALA A 259 2.21 -13.49 -1.28
CA ALA A 259 0.91 -13.69 -0.65
C ALA A 259 1.07 -13.63 0.87
N VAL A 260 0.25 -12.81 1.51
CA VAL A 260 0.21 -12.66 2.97
C VAL A 260 -1.16 -13.13 3.43
N GLY A 261 -1.20 -14.25 4.15
CA GLY A 261 -2.42 -14.83 4.67
C GLY A 261 -2.70 -14.42 6.10
N ALA A 262 -3.98 -14.35 6.46
CA ALA A 262 -4.41 -14.23 7.84
C ALA A 262 -4.25 -15.57 8.61
N GLY A 263 -4.18 -15.51 9.91
CA GLY A 263 -4.08 -16.70 10.78
C GLY A 263 -2.86 -17.57 10.46
N LYS A 264 -3.09 -18.79 10.05
CA LYS A 264 -2.04 -19.75 9.67
C LYS A 264 -1.56 -19.59 8.21
N GLY A 265 -2.02 -18.59 7.48
CA GLY A 265 -1.74 -18.42 6.06
C GLY A 265 -0.27 -18.15 5.72
N GLY A 266 0.49 -17.60 6.65
CA GLY A 266 1.91 -17.31 6.46
C GLY A 266 2.20 -16.28 5.38
N VAL A 267 3.48 -16.18 5.00
CA VAL A 267 3.96 -15.38 3.89
C VAL A 267 4.60 -16.27 2.86
N ARG A 268 4.16 -16.18 1.62
CA ARG A 268 4.62 -17.01 0.50
C ARG A 268 5.06 -16.16 -0.68
N GLU A 269 6.07 -16.60 -1.40
CA GLU A 269 6.57 -15.99 -2.63
C GLU A 269 6.15 -16.85 -3.81
N TRP A 270 5.65 -16.24 -4.88
CA TRP A 270 5.34 -16.93 -6.13
C TRP A 270 6.60 -17.17 -6.95
N ASP A 271 6.87 -18.41 -7.26
CA ASP A 271 7.88 -18.83 -8.23
C ASP A 271 7.20 -19.09 -9.59
N GLY A 272 7.30 -18.12 -10.49
CA GLY A 272 6.69 -18.21 -11.81
C GLY A 272 7.32 -19.29 -12.71
N GLY A 273 8.57 -19.69 -12.46
CA GLY A 273 9.22 -20.77 -13.21
C GLY A 273 8.72 -22.13 -12.78
N ALA A 274 8.60 -22.36 -11.49
CA ALA A 274 8.04 -23.60 -10.93
C ALA A 274 6.50 -23.60 -10.90
N ARG A 275 5.85 -22.47 -11.13
CA ARG A 275 4.40 -22.24 -10.96
C ARG A 275 3.90 -22.75 -9.60
N ALA A 276 4.62 -22.35 -8.56
CA ALA A 276 4.37 -22.82 -7.20
C ALA A 276 4.66 -21.74 -6.16
N TRP A 277 3.99 -21.82 -5.02
CA TRP A 277 4.25 -21.00 -3.86
C TRP A 277 5.39 -21.59 -3.03
N ARG A 278 6.33 -20.74 -2.67
CA ARG A 278 7.39 -21.04 -1.71
C ARG A 278 7.12 -20.31 -0.41
N GLU A 279 7.13 -21.01 0.71
CA GLU A 279 7.04 -20.39 2.02
C GLU A 279 8.27 -19.50 2.30
N VAL A 280 8.03 -18.30 2.83
CA VAL A 280 9.05 -17.27 3.07
C VAL A 280 9.19 -17.03 4.57
N ALA A 281 8.07 -16.95 5.29
CA ALA A 281 8.01 -16.70 6.72
C ALA A 281 6.63 -17.07 7.28
N ASP A 282 6.57 -17.22 8.59
CA ASP A 282 5.29 -17.21 9.31
C ASP A 282 4.57 -15.87 9.11
N GLY A 283 3.25 -15.86 9.27
CA GLY A 283 2.45 -14.64 9.23
C GLY A 283 2.76 -13.70 10.40
N PRO A 284 2.32 -12.43 10.34
CA PRO A 284 2.46 -11.50 11.46
C PRO A 284 1.79 -12.06 12.72
N PRO A 285 2.42 -11.92 13.91
CA PRO A 285 1.90 -12.48 15.14
C PRO A 285 0.47 -12.03 15.45
N GLY A 286 -0.42 -12.98 15.70
CA GLY A 286 -1.81 -12.71 16.11
C GLY A 286 -2.74 -12.19 15.02
N MET A 287 -2.28 -12.02 13.79
CA MET A 287 -3.10 -11.52 12.66
C MET A 287 -4.24 -12.50 12.35
N THR A 288 -5.48 -11.99 12.33
CA THR A 288 -6.68 -12.83 12.17
C THR A 288 -7.46 -12.58 10.89
N ALA A 289 -7.54 -11.32 10.43
CA ALA A 289 -8.33 -10.94 9.26
C ALA A 289 -7.97 -9.54 8.70
N PHE A 290 -8.62 -9.15 7.61
CA PHE A 290 -8.54 -7.84 6.95
C PHE A 290 -7.11 -7.41 6.61
N VAL A 291 -6.33 -8.35 6.12
CA VAL A 291 -4.92 -8.14 5.79
C VAL A 291 -4.77 -7.22 4.61
N LYS A 292 -3.97 -6.16 4.79
CA LYS A 292 -3.44 -5.32 3.71
C LYS A 292 -1.92 -5.31 3.79
N ALA A 293 -1.28 -5.44 2.66
CA ALA A 293 0.17 -5.54 2.59
C ALA A 293 0.74 -4.64 1.49
N ALA A 294 1.92 -4.10 1.72
CA ALA A 294 2.66 -3.32 0.75
C ALA A 294 4.16 -3.65 0.82
N GLY A 295 4.79 -3.85 -0.33
CA GLY A 295 6.24 -3.93 -0.41
C GLY A 295 6.86 -2.56 -0.16
N VAL A 296 7.85 -2.49 0.72
CA VAL A 296 8.50 -1.25 1.16
C VAL A 296 9.95 -1.23 0.69
N GLY A 297 10.46 -0.07 0.31
CA GLY A 297 11.84 0.12 -0.12
C GLY A 297 12.01 0.61 -1.56
N ASN A 298 13.24 0.74 -2.04
CA ASN A 298 13.55 1.26 -3.38
C ASN A 298 13.03 0.34 -4.50
N GLY A 299 12.06 0.80 -5.27
CA GLY A 299 11.61 0.21 -6.55
C GLY A 299 11.31 -1.28 -6.58
N ASN A 300 12.12 -2.09 -5.93
CA ASN A 300 11.99 -3.54 -5.81
C ASN A 300 11.57 -3.99 -4.39
N GLY A 301 11.07 -3.09 -3.53
CA GLY A 301 10.65 -3.34 -2.15
C GLY A 301 11.58 -4.32 -1.41
N THR A 302 12.28 -3.89 -0.38
CA THR A 302 13.19 -4.77 0.38
C THR A 302 12.55 -5.32 1.64
N ALA A 303 11.45 -4.72 2.07
CA ALA A 303 10.68 -5.07 3.24
C ALA A 303 9.19 -5.25 2.91
N LEU A 304 8.47 -5.86 3.83
CA LEU A 304 7.02 -6.06 3.74
C LEU A 304 6.34 -5.39 4.93
N PHE A 305 5.47 -4.44 4.66
CA PHE A 305 4.53 -3.89 5.64
C PHE A 305 3.21 -4.63 5.57
N VAL A 306 2.63 -4.92 6.74
CA VAL A 306 1.32 -5.58 6.87
C VAL A 306 0.48 -4.84 7.90
N PHE A 307 -0.77 -4.63 7.57
CA PHE A 307 -1.80 -4.06 8.45
C PHE A 307 -3.04 -4.96 8.43
N GLY A 308 -3.63 -5.22 9.59
CA GLY A 308 -4.82 -6.06 9.68
C GLY A 308 -5.31 -6.18 11.12
N THR A 309 -6.33 -7.00 11.36
CA THR A 309 -6.85 -7.22 12.71
C THR A 309 -6.06 -8.30 13.43
N VAL A 310 -5.87 -8.09 14.72
CA VAL A 310 -5.36 -9.10 15.67
C VAL A 310 -6.43 -9.39 16.73
N ALA A 311 -6.45 -10.61 17.24
CA ALA A 311 -7.30 -10.95 18.36
C ALA A 311 -6.80 -10.23 19.63
N ASP A 312 -7.68 -9.52 20.30
CA ASP A 312 -7.43 -8.93 21.60
C ASP A 312 -8.35 -9.58 22.65
N ALA A 313 -7.78 -10.12 23.71
CA ALA A 313 -8.53 -10.83 24.72
C ALA A 313 -9.45 -9.92 25.57
N ALA A 314 -9.14 -8.62 25.63
CA ALA A 314 -9.88 -7.64 26.44
C ALA A 314 -10.92 -6.87 25.62
N GLU A 315 -10.62 -6.55 24.35
CA GLU A 315 -11.43 -5.64 23.54
C GLU A 315 -12.02 -6.30 22.28
N GLY A 316 -11.81 -7.60 22.07
CA GLY A 316 -12.26 -8.34 20.89
C GLY A 316 -11.21 -8.32 19.78
N SER A 317 -11.38 -7.50 18.74
CA SER A 317 -10.40 -7.37 17.65
C SER A 317 -9.95 -5.93 17.51
N ARG A 318 -8.66 -5.73 17.36
CA ARG A 318 -8.08 -4.41 17.06
C ARG A 318 -7.18 -4.47 15.84
N TYR A 319 -6.96 -3.32 15.20
CA TYR A 319 -6.01 -3.22 14.10
C TYR A 319 -4.57 -3.09 14.59
N SER A 320 -3.66 -3.73 13.88
CA SER A 320 -2.24 -3.70 14.19
C SER A 320 -1.41 -3.67 12.92
N ALA A 321 -0.21 -3.14 13.03
CA ALA A 321 0.73 -3.05 11.92
C ALA A 321 2.05 -3.73 12.26
N TRP A 322 2.66 -4.34 11.25
CA TRP A 322 3.91 -5.07 11.34
C TRP A 322 4.80 -4.80 10.14
N VAL A 323 6.10 -4.88 10.33
CA VAL A 323 7.06 -4.82 9.25
C VAL A 323 8.05 -5.97 9.35
N MET A 324 8.34 -6.60 8.21
CA MET A 324 9.43 -7.55 8.04
C MET A 324 10.48 -6.89 7.13
N GLU A 325 11.62 -6.51 7.70
CA GLU A 325 12.62 -5.68 7.00
C GLU A 325 13.43 -6.42 5.93
N ALA A 326 13.50 -7.74 6.04
CA ALA A 326 14.13 -8.60 5.06
C ALA A 326 13.42 -9.96 5.02
N VAL A 327 13.63 -10.72 3.96
CA VAL A 327 13.10 -12.08 3.80
C VAL A 327 13.47 -12.95 4.99
N GLY A 328 12.47 -13.46 5.72
CA GLY A 328 12.67 -14.32 6.88
C GLY A 328 13.17 -13.60 8.15
N ALA A 329 13.28 -12.27 8.12
CA ALA A 329 13.57 -11.50 9.34
C ALA A 329 12.39 -11.53 10.33
N PRO A 330 12.64 -11.39 11.63
CA PRO A 330 11.58 -11.30 12.61
C PRO A 330 10.64 -10.14 12.32
N TRP A 331 9.35 -10.34 12.57
CA TRP A 331 8.37 -9.27 12.51
C TRP A 331 8.63 -8.22 13.58
N LYS A 332 8.69 -6.97 13.17
CA LYS A 332 8.73 -5.81 14.07
C LYS A 332 7.35 -5.19 14.13
N TRP A 333 6.84 -5.05 15.34
CA TRP A 333 5.58 -4.35 15.56
C TRP A 333 5.74 -2.85 15.27
N VAL A 334 4.78 -2.30 14.54
CA VAL A 334 4.68 -0.87 14.27
C VAL A 334 3.52 -0.34 15.13
N PRO A 335 3.79 0.52 16.13
CA PRO A 335 2.73 1.09 16.96
C PRO A 335 1.71 1.85 16.11
N VAL A 336 0.44 1.48 16.23
CA VAL A 336 -0.68 2.19 15.59
C VAL A 336 -1.28 3.11 16.64
N PRO A 337 -1.15 4.45 16.50
CA PRO A 337 -1.72 5.37 17.48
C PRO A 337 -3.26 5.34 17.46
N SER A 338 -3.87 5.69 18.60
CA SER A 338 -5.32 5.89 18.68
C SER A 338 -5.79 6.86 17.60
N GLY A 339 -6.90 6.52 16.93
CA GLY A 339 -7.41 7.28 15.80
C GLY A 339 -6.85 6.89 14.43
N PHE A 340 -5.87 5.96 14.38
CA PHE A 340 -5.34 5.36 13.14
C PHE A 340 -5.61 3.85 13.06
N ASP A 341 -6.44 3.34 13.92
CA ASP A 341 -6.81 1.94 14.10
C ASP A 341 -8.10 1.54 13.37
N GLY A 342 -8.44 2.23 12.28
CA GLY A 342 -9.60 1.94 11.44
C GLY A 342 -9.32 0.95 10.31
N PHE A 343 -10.40 0.42 9.72
CA PHE A 343 -10.33 -0.50 8.57
C PHE A 343 -9.59 0.13 7.39
N VAL A 344 -8.71 -0.63 6.75
CA VAL A 344 -7.93 -0.20 5.58
C VAL A 344 -8.46 -0.85 4.32
N TYR A 345 -8.82 -0.03 3.33
CA TYR A 345 -9.24 -0.48 2.00
C TYR A 345 -8.08 -0.77 1.08
N SER A 346 -7.06 0.09 1.11
CA SER A 346 -5.93 0.03 0.19
C SER A 346 -4.65 0.52 0.87
N ALA A 347 -3.52 -0.02 0.44
CA ALA A 347 -2.20 0.34 0.92
C ALA A 347 -1.22 0.53 -0.24
N ALA A 348 -0.41 1.57 -0.18
CA ALA A 348 0.66 1.84 -1.13
C ALA A 348 1.92 2.33 -0.40
N ALA A 349 3.09 1.94 -0.83
CA ALA A 349 4.34 2.36 -0.21
C ALA A 349 5.20 3.17 -1.19
N VAL A 350 5.85 4.20 -0.67
CA VAL A 350 6.79 5.04 -1.39
C VAL A 350 8.02 5.27 -0.54
N ARG A 351 9.18 5.23 -1.16
CA ARG A 351 10.40 5.69 -0.53
C ARG A 351 10.67 7.14 -0.93
N VAL A 352 10.63 8.01 0.06
CA VAL A 352 10.70 9.47 -0.14
C VAL A 352 12.11 9.99 0.06
#